data_d95786ea5a87bf360bc3f4634c8e29ba
#
_entry.id   d95786ea5a87bf360bc3f4634c8e29ba
#
_cell.length_a   1.000
_cell.length_b   1.000
_cell.length_c   1.000
_cell.angle_alpha   90.00
_cell.angle_beta   90.00
_cell.angle_gamma   90.00
#
_symmetry.space_group_name_H-M   'P 1'
#
loop_
_entity.id
_entity.type
_entity.pdbx_description
1 polymer ?
#
loop_
_entity_poly.entity_id
_entity_poly.type
_entity_poly.pdbx_seq_one_letter_code
_entity_poly.pdbx_strand_id
1 'polypeptide(L)'
;MLSRLRRALRFQRDGIIRSASGLKSVRVQAAVAMLLALNVVLSYFGSFYLSPEIKVSTSFLALSSTAYLFGPIPAALSGALTDVIQYFLRPAGPYFPGYTVSGILGGLIYGACLYRREGKALLVGIPLSKLLINLLVNIVLNTLWLHLLNGAPFFAMLPARALKNAVLFPFEAALMYALTLFLAKNRSRILPGL
;
A
#
# COMPACT_ATOMS: atom_id res chain seq x y z
N MET A 1 -28.15 3.67 12.12
CA MET A 1 -26.95 4.18 11.43
C MET A 1 -25.76 4.29 12.40
N LEU A 2 -25.91 4.98 13.53
CA LEU A 2 -24.83 5.18 14.52
C LEU A 2 -24.24 3.88 15.13
N SER A 3 -25.03 2.84 15.34
CA SER A 3 -24.55 1.56 15.88
C SER A 3 -23.62 0.81 14.89
N ARG A 4 -23.90 0.89 13.59
CA ARG A 4 -23.04 0.33 12.53
C ARG A 4 -21.71 1.08 12.43
N LEU A 5 -21.73 2.42 12.52
CA LEU A 5 -20.54 3.24 12.51
C LEU A 5 -19.62 2.95 13.72
N ARG A 6 -20.20 2.91 14.93
CA ARG A 6 -19.46 2.56 16.15
C ARG A 6 -18.84 1.16 16.07
N ARG A 7 -19.52 0.19 15.48
CA ARG A 7 -19.02 -1.18 15.29
C ARG A 7 -17.84 -1.20 14.30
N ALA A 8 -17.93 -0.45 13.19
CA ALA A 8 -16.85 -0.32 12.23
C ALA A 8 -15.61 0.36 12.84
N LEU A 9 -15.78 1.44 13.60
CA LEU A 9 -14.69 2.13 14.28
C LEU A 9 -13.98 1.24 15.32
N ARG A 10 -14.75 0.47 16.11
CA ARG A 10 -14.16 -0.51 17.05
C ARG A 10 -13.37 -1.57 16.31
N PHE A 11 -13.91 -2.14 15.24
CA PHE A 11 -13.19 -3.13 14.41
C PHE A 11 -11.85 -2.60 13.89
N GLN A 12 -11.82 -1.36 13.40
CA GLN A 12 -10.60 -0.71 12.93
C GLN A 12 -9.60 -0.48 14.07
N ARG A 13 -10.05 0.06 15.20
CA ARG A 13 -9.22 0.29 16.38
C ARG A 13 -8.59 -1.02 16.88
N ASP A 14 -9.39 -2.07 17.02
CA ASP A 14 -8.91 -3.39 17.48
C ASP A 14 -7.93 -4.01 16.46
N GLY A 15 -8.14 -3.76 15.17
CA GLY A 15 -7.22 -4.13 14.10
C GLY A 15 -5.86 -3.44 14.24
N ILE A 16 -5.85 -2.14 14.51
CA ILE A 16 -4.62 -1.34 14.72
C ILE A 16 -3.85 -1.87 15.95
N ILE A 17 -4.53 -2.04 17.09
CA ILE A 17 -3.90 -2.50 18.33
C ILE A 17 -3.28 -3.89 18.15
N ARG A 18 -4.01 -4.83 17.53
CA ARG A 18 -3.51 -6.18 17.27
C ARG A 18 -2.35 -6.21 16.28
N SER A 19 -2.39 -5.38 15.24
CA SER A 19 -1.29 -5.30 14.28
C SER A 19 -0.02 -4.74 14.91
N ALA A 20 -0.13 -3.77 15.81
CA ALA A 20 0.99 -3.25 16.57
C ALA A 20 1.56 -4.28 17.55
N SER A 21 0.70 -5.02 18.26
CA SER A 21 1.16 -6.06 19.21
C SER A 21 1.80 -7.25 18.47
N GLY A 22 1.38 -7.57 17.26
CA GLY A 22 1.97 -8.61 16.42
C GLY A 22 3.46 -8.36 16.12
N LEU A 23 3.87 -7.11 16.01
CA LEU A 23 5.28 -6.73 15.79
C LEU A 23 6.23 -7.11 16.95
N LYS A 24 5.72 -7.48 18.10
CA LYS A 24 6.55 -8.00 19.21
C LYS A 24 7.09 -9.41 18.95
N SER A 25 6.47 -10.15 18.04
CA SER A 25 6.92 -11.49 17.67
C SER A 25 8.05 -11.43 16.64
N VAL A 26 9.20 -12.04 16.94
CA VAL A 26 10.36 -12.13 16.03
C VAL A 26 9.97 -12.79 14.70
N ARG A 27 9.07 -13.78 14.74
CA ARG A 27 8.56 -14.46 13.53
C ARG A 27 7.81 -13.47 12.61
N VAL A 28 6.98 -12.62 13.20
CA VAL A 28 6.25 -11.57 12.44
C VAL A 28 7.23 -10.54 11.88
N GLN A 29 8.21 -10.11 12.68
CA GLN A 29 9.24 -9.17 12.23
C GLN A 29 10.02 -9.73 11.04
N ALA A 30 10.46 -11.00 11.11
CA ALA A 30 11.18 -11.65 10.02
C ALA A 30 10.32 -11.73 8.73
N ALA A 31 9.06 -12.13 8.85
CA ALA A 31 8.16 -12.20 7.70
C ALA A 31 7.86 -10.81 7.08
N VAL A 32 7.67 -9.79 7.92
CA VAL A 32 7.50 -8.40 7.46
C VAL A 32 8.78 -7.88 6.78
N ALA A 33 9.96 -8.20 7.32
CA ALA A 33 11.23 -7.84 6.72
C ALA A 33 11.44 -8.50 5.33
N MET A 34 11.06 -9.76 5.18
CA MET A 34 11.08 -10.44 3.86
C MET A 34 10.14 -9.79 2.85
N LEU A 35 8.92 -9.43 3.26
CA LEU A 35 7.98 -8.72 2.39
C LEU A 35 8.44 -7.29 2.09
N LEU A 36 9.10 -6.62 3.03
CA LEU A 36 9.73 -5.33 2.81
C LEU A 36 10.85 -5.44 1.75
N ALA A 37 11.72 -6.44 1.88
CA ALA A 37 12.76 -6.69 0.88
C ALA A 37 12.15 -6.95 -0.51
N LEU A 38 11.09 -7.78 -0.58
CA LEU A 38 10.36 -8.01 -1.82
C LEU A 38 9.73 -6.70 -2.36
N ASN A 39 9.20 -5.85 -1.49
CA ASN A 39 8.64 -4.55 -1.88
C ASN A 39 9.72 -3.65 -2.52
N VAL A 40 10.90 -3.60 -1.92
CA VAL A 40 12.05 -2.85 -2.46
C VAL A 40 12.48 -3.40 -3.83
N VAL A 41 12.61 -4.72 -3.95
CA VAL A 41 12.96 -5.40 -5.21
C VAL A 41 11.92 -5.12 -6.30
N LEU A 42 10.65 -5.30 -6.01
CA LEU A 42 9.55 -5.00 -6.95
C LEU A 42 9.48 -3.51 -7.31
N SER A 43 9.83 -2.64 -6.39
CA SER A 43 9.87 -1.21 -6.67
C SER A 43 11.07 -0.81 -7.52
N TYR A 44 12.19 -1.51 -7.41
CA TYR A 44 13.40 -1.25 -8.18
C TYR A 44 13.33 -1.87 -9.58
N PHE A 45 13.08 -3.16 -9.67
CA PHE A 45 13.06 -3.93 -10.92
C PHE A 45 11.68 -3.97 -11.58
N GLY A 46 10.60 -4.00 -10.81
CA GLY A 46 9.21 -4.05 -11.29
C GLY A 46 8.58 -2.69 -11.52
N SER A 47 9.39 -1.65 -11.68
CA SER A 47 8.91 -0.29 -11.97
C SER A 47 9.50 0.24 -13.24
N PHE A 48 8.65 0.88 -14.06
CA PHE A 48 9.07 1.60 -15.26
C PHE A 48 8.38 2.96 -15.32
N TYR A 49 9.02 3.89 -16.00
CA TYR A 49 8.51 5.24 -16.19
C TYR A 49 7.91 5.37 -17.58
N LEU A 50 6.65 5.77 -17.67
CA LEU A 50 5.97 6.13 -18.93
C LEU A 50 6.34 7.57 -19.34
N SER A 51 6.59 8.43 -18.36
CA SER A 51 7.16 9.77 -18.50
C SER A 51 7.97 10.09 -17.23
N PRO A 52 8.79 11.16 -17.19
CA PRO A 52 9.53 11.57 -16.00
C PRO A 52 8.68 11.66 -14.73
N GLU A 53 7.37 11.95 -14.91
CA GLU A 53 6.45 12.18 -13.81
C GLU A 53 5.47 11.00 -13.55
N ILE A 54 5.43 10.01 -14.47
CA ILE A 54 4.47 8.89 -14.41
C ILE A 54 5.21 7.57 -14.24
N LYS A 55 5.29 7.09 -13.01
CA LYS A 55 5.82 5.78 -12.64
C LYS A 55 4.71 4.73 -12.58
N VAL A 56 4.96 3.54 -13.13
CA VAL A 56 4.17 2.32 -12.93
C VAL A 56 5.00 1.35 -12.11
N SER A 57 4.47 0.78 -11.06
CA SER A 57 5.19 -0.12 -10.16
C SER A 57 4.31 -1.27 -9.70
N THR A 58 4.91 -2.45 -9.57
CA THR A 58 4.28 -3.64 -9.02
C THR A 58 4.47 -3.80 -7.51
N SER A 59 5.18 -2.87 -6.88
CA SER A 59 5.48 -2.91 -5.44
C SER A 59 4.25 -2.91 -4.54
N PHE A 60 3.11 -2.39 -5.03
CA PHE A 60 1.84 -2.45 -4.30
C PHE A 60 1.41 -3.87 -3.93
N LEU A 61 1.85 -4.89 -4.66
CA LEU A 61 1.56 -6.29 -4.37
C LEU A 61 2.20 -6.73 -3.05
N ALA A 62 3.46 -6.40 -2.82
CA ALA A 62 4.15 -6.73 -1.57
C ALA A 62 3.59 -5.91 -0.39
N LEU A 63 3.31 -4.61 -0.59
CA LEU A 63 2.73 -3.76 0.44
C LEU A 63 1.32 -4.21 0.84
N SER A 64 0.47 -4.56 -0.14
CA SER A 64 -0.87 -5.08 0.13
C SER A 64 -0.84 -6.45 0.81
N SER A 65 0.14 -7.30 0.49
CA SER A 65 0.37 -8.58 1.16
C SER A 65 0.74 -8.39 2.63
N THR A 66 1.67 -7.47 2.92
CA THR A 66 2.02 -7.08 4.30
C THR A 66 0.80 -6.58 5.05
N ALA A 67 0.00 -5.72 4.42
CA ALA A 67 -1.21 -5.17 4.99
C ALA A 67 -2.28 -6.24 5.28
N TYR A 68 -2.49 -7.18 4.36
CA TYR A 68 -3.45 -8.27 4.52
C TYR A 68 -3.06 -9.23 5.64
N LEU A 69 -1.79 -9.65 5.68
CA LEU A 69 -1.30 -10.65 6.63
C LEU A 69 -1.08 -10.08 8.03
N PHE A 70 -0.47 -8.92 8.14
CA PHE A 70 0.04 -8.36 9.40
C PHE A 70 -0.67 -7.07 9.85
N GLY A 71 -1.45 -6.45 8.98
CA GLY A 71 -2.29 -5.30 9.30
C GLY A 71 -1.66 -3.93 9.03
N PRO A 72 -2.37 -2.85 9.45
CA PRO A 72 -2.03 -1.49 9.03
C PRO A 72 -0.68 -0.98 9.55
N ILE A 73 -0.29 -1.31 10.78
CA ILE A 73 0.96 -0.77 11.37
C ILE A 73 2.21 -1.35 10.68
N PRO A 74 2.36 -2.69 10.53
CA PRO A 74 3.49 -3.25 9.76
C PRO A 74 3.54 -2.77 8.32
N ALA A 75 2.37 -2.61 7.67
CA ALA A 75 2.30 -2.11 6.30
C ALA A 75 2.71 -0.63 6.20
N ALA A 76 2.30 0.20 7.15
CA ALA A 76 2.71 1.61 7.21
C ALA A 76 4.23 1.75 7.39
N LEU A 77 4.81 0.97 8.32
CA LEU A 77 6.25 0.91 8.52
C LEU A 77 6.99 0.42 7.27
N SER A 78 6.48 -0.66 6.63
CA SER A 78 7.05 -1.15 5.38
C SER A 78 6.99 -0.11 4.26
N GLY A 79 5.89 0.63 4.15
CA GLY A 79 5.75 1.72 3.17
C GLY A 79 6.77 2.84 3.39
N ALA A 80 6.94 3.27 4.65
CA ALA A 80 7.93 4.28 5.02
C ALA A 80 9.37 3.82 4.73
N LEU A 81 9.72 2.62 5.20
CA LEU A 81 11.06 2.07 5.01
C LEU A 81 11.37 1.82 3.53
N THR A 82 10.40 1.35 2.74
CA THR A 82 10.57 1.17 1.30
C THR A 82 10.93 2.49 0.62
N ASP A 83 10.25 3.59 0.96
CA ASP A 83 10.53 4.90 0.38
C ASP A 83 11.96 5.37 0.72
N VAL A 84 12.33 5.31 1.99
CA VAL A 84 13.67 5.68 2.46
C VAL A 84 14.76 4.83 1.79
N ILE A 85 14.60 3.51 1.75
CA ILE A 85 15.56 2.60 1.12
C ILE A 85 15.68 2.88 -0.38
N GLN A 86 14.57 3.11 -1.07
CA GLN A 86 14.56 3.43 -2.49
C GLN A 86 15.28 4.74 -2.80
N TYR A 87 15.14 5.73 -1.94
CA TYR A 87 15.89 6.99 -2.07
C TYR A 87 17.40 6.74 -2.08
N PHE A 88 17.92 5.90 -1.19
CA PHE A 88 19.36 5.56 -1.17
C PHE A 88 19.78 4.69 -2.35
N LEU A 89 18.93 3.78 -2.82
CA LEU A 89 19.25 2.91 -3.96
C LEU A 89 19.18 3.64 -5.31
N ARG A 90 18.32 4.62 -5.45
CA ARG A 90 18.07 5.33 -6.71
C ARG A 90 17.70 6.80 -6.44
N PRO A 91 18.68 7.62 -6.04
CA PRO A 91 18.44 9.03 -5.76
C PRO A 91 18.03 9.75 -7.05
N ALA A 92 16.82 10.31 -7.06
CA ALA A 92 16.25 11.09 -8.17
C ALA A 92 16.01 12.56 -7.76
N GLY A 93 16.95 13.14 -6.99
CA GLY A 93 16.84 14.49 -6.45
C GLY A 93 17.00 14.52 -4.92
N PRO A 94 16.70 15.64 -4.25
CA PRO A 94 16.75 15.73 -2.80
C PRO A 94 15.67 14.84 -2.15
N TYR A 95 15.98 14.31 -0.96
CA TYR A 95 15.00 13.56 -0.20
C TYR A 95 13.81 14.45 0.18
N PHE A 96 12.60 13.97 -0.10
CA PHE A 96 11.38 14.68 0.25
C PHE A 96 10.46 13.82 1.12
N PRO A 97 10.23 14.18 2.38
CA PRO A 97 9.46 13.38 3.34
C PRO A 97 8.00 13.10 2.93
N GLY A 98 7.46 13.90 2.01
CA GLY A 98 6.11 13.72 1.47
C GLY A 98 5.88 12.35 0.85
N TYR A 99 6.88 11.79 0.16
CA TYR A 99 6.76 10.44 -0.42
C TYR A 99 6.73 9.37 0.67
N THR A 100 7.48 9.56 1.76
CA THR A 100 7.40 8.68 2.94
C THR A 100 6.01 8.72 3.57
N VAL A 101 5.41 9.91 3.69
CA VAL A 101 4.01 10.05 4.14
C VAL A 101 3.04 9.32 3.20
N SER A 102 3.25 9.40 1.89
CA SER A 102 2.47 8.63 0.91
C SER A 102 2.60 7.12 1.13
N GLY A 103 3.80 6.62 1.42
CA GLY A 103 4.06 5.21 1.75
C GLY A 103 3.33 4.76 3.02
N ILE A 104 3.39 5.57 4.09
CA ILE A 104 2.66 5.34 5.35
C ILE A 104 1.16 5.26 5.10
N LEU A 105 0.60 6.26 4.45
CA LEU A 105 -0.83 6.32 4.15
C LEU A 105 -1.28 5.15 3.27
N GLY A 106 -0.47 4.76 2.28
CA GLY A 106 -0.72 3.59 1.45
C GLY A 106 -0.83 2.30 2.29
N GLY A 107 0.11 2.08 3.20
CA GLY A 107 0.09 0.94 4.12
C GLY A 107 -1.12 0.96 5.05
N LEU A 108 -1.49 2.12 5.59
CA LEU A 108 -2.68 2.28 6.44
C LEU A 108 -3.98 2.00 5.68
N ILE A 109 -4.13 2.52 4.45
CA ILE A 109 -5.32 2.30 3.61
C ILE A 109 -5.47 0.82 3.27
N TYR A 110 -4.39 0.16 2.80
CA TYR A 110 -4.43 -1.28 2.54
C TYR A 110 -4.79 -2.06 3.79
N GLY A 111 -4.17 -1.75 4.94
CA GLY A 111 -4.46 -2.41 6.20
C GLY A 111 -5.90 -2.22 6.66
N ALA A 112 -6.44 -1.02 6.57
CA ALA A 112 -7.82 -0.72 6.94
C ALA A 112 -8.85 -1.47 6.07
N CYS A 113 -8.52 -1.67 4.79
CA CYS A 113 -9.42 -2.32 3.83
C CYS A 113 -9.27 -3.85 3.77
N LEU A 114 -8.10 -4.40 4.07
CA LEU A 114 -7.80 -5.82 3.85
C LEU A 114 -7.61 -6.64 5.13
N TYR A 115 -7.06 -6.03 6.19
CA TYR A 115 -6.70 -6.77 7.40
C TYR A 115 -7.91 -7.39 8.07
N ARG A 116 -7.81 -8.69 8.40
CA ARG A 116 -8.87 -9.47 9.06
C ARG A 116 -10.20 -9.50 8.29
N ARG A 117 -10.16 -9.24 6.99
CA ARG A 117 -11.35 -9.37 6.15
C ARG A 117 -11.33 -10.71 5.42
N GLU A 118 -12.50 -11.31 5.30
CA GLU A 118 -12.72 -12.60 4.65
C GLU A 118 -13.98 -12.57 3.78
N GLY A 119 -14.12 -13.54 2.88
CA GLY A 119 -15.29 -13.69 2.03
C GLY A 119 -15.65 -12.41 1.27
N LYS A 120 -16.93 -12.05 1.25
CA LYS A 120 -17.43 -10.87 0.52
C LYS A 120 -16.79 -9.54 0.97
N ALA A 121 -16.44 -9.40 2.26
CA ALA A 121 -15.80 -8.19 2.75
C ALA A 121 -14.38 -8.00 2.21
N LEU A 122 -13.64 -9.09 2.00
CA LEU A 122 -12.33 -9.06 1.34
C LEU A 122 -12.48 -8.73 -0.14
N LEU A 123 -13.44 -9.37 -0.83
CA LEU A 123 -13.69 -9.14 -2.25
C LEU A 123 -13.97 -7.67 -2.58
N VAL A 124 -14.72 -6.97 -1.71
CA VAL A 124 -14.99 -5.53 -1.85
C VAL A 124 -13.81 -4.70 -1.36
N GLY A 125 -13.10 -5.15 -0.33
CA GLY A 125 -11.96 -4.44 0.25
C GLY A 125 -10.80 -4.27 -0.73
N ILE A 126 -10.57 -5.24 -1.63
CA ILE A 126 -9.48 -5.20 -2.62
C ILE A 126 -9.64 -4.02 -3.59
N PRO A 127 -10.70 -3.94 -4.41
CA PRO A 127 -10.84 -2.82 -5.33
C PRO A 127 -11.02 -1.48 -4.61
N LEU A 128 -11.69 -1.46 -3.46
CA LEU A 128 -11.87 -0.24 -2.67
C LEU A 128 -10.52 0.32 -2.19
N SER A 129 -9.64 -0.53 -1.65
CA SER A 129 -8.32 -0.10 -1.21
C SER A 129 -7.49 0.46 -2.36
N LYS A 130 -7.52 -0.21 -3.52
CA LYS A 130 -6.80 0.24 -4.71
C LYS A 130 -7.35 1.56 -5.25
N LEU A 131 -8.67 1.72 -5.28
CA LEU A 131 -9.33 2.97 -5.66
C LEU A 131 -8.92 4.13 -4.74
N LEU A 132 -8.96 3.92 -3.42
CA LEU A 132 -8.56 4.94 -2.45
C LEU A 132 -7.09 5.34 -2.62
N ILE A 133 -6.20 4.38 -2.85
CA ILE A 133 -4.78 4.66 -3.09
C ILE A 133 -4.59 5.41 -4.39
N ASN A 134 -5.25 5.01 -5.46
CA ASN A 134 -5.15 5.72 -6.74
C ASN A 134 -5.64 7.17 -6.63
N LEU A 135 -6.76 7.40 -5.96
CA LEU A 135 -7.31 8.74 -5.79
C LEU A 135 -6.47 9.60 -4.82
N LEU A 136 -6.27 9.11 -3.58
CA LEU A 136 -5.66 9.93 -2.53
C LEU A 136 -4.13 10.00 -2.67
N VAL A 137 -3.48 8.86 -2.89
CA VAL A 137 -2.01 8.80 -2.89
C VAL A 137 -1.46 9.12 -4.27
N ASN A 138 -1.88 8.40 -5.32
CA ASN A 138 -1.25 8.52 -6.64
C ASN A 138 -1.65 9.79 -7.39
N ILE A 139 -2.94 10.19 -7.31
CA ILE A 139 -3.43 11.37 -8.04
C ILE A 139 -3.21 12.63 -7.19
N VAL A 140 -3.68 12.67 -5.95
CA VAL A 140 -3.64 13.91 -5.15
C VAL A 140 -2.26 14.11 -4.52
N LEU A 141 -1.84 13.24 -3.61
CA LEU A 141 -0.63 13.47 -2.81
C LEU A 141 0.65 13.48 -3.68
N ASN A 142 0.85 12.48 -4.52
CA ASN A 142 2.06 12.42 -5.33
C ASN A 142 2.15 13.53 -6.38
N THR A 143 1.01 14.09 -6.83
CA THR A 143 1.01 15.30 -7.68
C THR A 143 1.35 16.54 -6.86
N LEU A 144 0.83 16.64 -5.65
CA LEU A 144 1.14 17.73 -4.73
C LEU A 144 2.64 17.75 -4.38
N TRP A 145 3.22 16.60 -4.10
CA TRP A 145 4.66 16.51 -3.80
C TRP A 145 5.54 16.93 -4.99
N LEU A 146 5.17 16.52 -6.21
CA LEU A 146 5.89 16.95 -7.41
C LEU A 146 5.75 18.45 -7.65
N HIS A 147 4.58 19.02 -7.39
CA HIS A 147 4.38 20.46 -7.45
C HIS A 147 5.28 21.21 -6.45
N LEU A 148 5.31 20.76 -5.20
CA LEU A 148 6.11 21.38 -4.14
C LEU A 148 7.61 21.21 -4.35
N LEU A 149 8.05 20.08 -4.89
CA LEU A 149 9.47 19.77 -5.07
C LEU A 149 10.06 20.38 -6.34
N ASN A 150 9.33 20.31 -7.46
CA ASN A 150 9.85 20.67 -8.79
C ASN A 150 9.11 21.86 -9.44
N GLY A 151 8.14 22.48 -8.76
CA GLY A 151 7.30 23.52 -9.34
C GLY A 151 6.39 23.03 -10.47
N ALA A 152 6.21 21.71 -10.63
CA ALA A 152 5.43 21.12 -11.71
C ALA A 152 3.95 21.61 -11.67
N PRO A 153 3.30 21.87 -12.81
CA PRO A 153 1.95 22.42 -12.84
C PRO A 153 0.91 21.41 -12.34
N PHE A 154 0.45 21.56 -11.10
CA PHE A 154 -0.46 20.63 -10.42
C PHE A 154 -1.69 20.24 -11.27
N PHE A 155 -2.46 21.23 -11.72
CA PHE A 155 -3.69 20.97 -12.48
C PHE A 155 -3.46 20.38 -13.87
N ALA A 156 -2.35 20.72 -14.53
CA ALA A 156 -2.02 20.16 -15.83
C ALA A 156 -1.62 18.68 -15.77
N MET A 157 -1.08 18.22 -14.63
CA MET A 157 -0.69 16.82 -14.44
C MET A 157 -1.85 15.91 -14.05
N LEU A 158 -2.92 16.45 -13.46
CA LEU A 158 -4.05 15.64 -12.97
C LEU A 158 -4.71 14.78 -14.04
N PRO A 159 -5.04 15.28 -15.26
CA PRO A 159 -5.69 14.46 -16.28
C PRO A 159 -4.85 13.26 -16.72
N ALA A 160 -3.55 13.47 -16.98
CA ALA A 160 -2.64 12.38 -17.38
C ALA A 160 -2.50 11.31 -16.29
N ARG A 161 -2.40 11.71 -15.03
CA ARG A 161 -2.35 10.81 -13.89
C ARG A 161 -3.67 10.09 -13.64
N ALA A 162 -4.79 10.78 -13.76
CA ALA A 162 -6.13 10.19 -13.65
C ALA A 162 -6.35 9.14 -14.74
N LEU A 163 -6.04 9.46 -16.00
CA LEU A 163 -6.15 8.54 -17.12
C LEU A 163 -5.27 7.30 -16.93
N LYS A 164 -3.98 7.49 -16.57
CA LYS A 164 -3.07 6.38 -16.26
C LYS A 164 -3.64 5.48 -15.17
N ASN A 165 -4.07 6.05 -14.04
CA ASN A 165 -4.61 5.25 -12.93
C ASN A 165 -5.93 4.57 -13.29
N ALA A 166 -6.80 5.20 -14.10
CA ALA A 166 -8.04 4.59 -14.57
C ALA A 166 -7.78 3.39 -15.50
N VAL A 167 -6.84 3.52 -16.45
CA VAL A 167 -6.47 2.44 -17.38
C VAL A 167 -5.80 1.27 -16.66
N LEU A 168 -4.91 1.54 -15.70
CA LEU A 168 -4.19 0.51 -14.97
C LEU A 168 -5.01 -0.13 -13.85
N PHE A 169 -6.04 0.55 -13.34
CA PHE A 169 -6.86 0.06 -12.22
C PHE A 169 -7.38 -1.36 -12.38
N PRO A 170 -8.01 -1.77 -13.51
CA PRO A 170 -8.52 -3.12 -13.65
C PRO A 170 -7.42 -4.18 -13.60
N PHE A 171 -6.25 -3.92 -14.21
CA PHE A 171 -5.12 -4.84 -14.21
C PHE A 171 -4.50 -4.96 -12.81
N GLU A 172 -4.27 -3.84 -12.15
CA GLU A 172 -3.71 -3.80 -10.80
C GLU A 172 -4.67 -4.42 -9.78
N ALA A 173 -5.97 -4.17 -9.92
CA ALA A 173 -7.00 -4.79 -9.08
C ALA A 173 -7.07 -6.32 -9.31
N ALA A 174 -6.99 -6.79 -10.55
CA ALA A 174 -6.98 -8.21 -10.87
C ALA A 174 -5.75 -8.93 -10.29
N LEU A 175 -4.56 -8.35 -10.43
CA LEU A 175 -3.33 -8.89 -9.84
C LEU A 175 -3.41 -8.94 -8.31
N MET A 176 -3.89 -7.87 -7.70
CA MET A 176 -4.07 -7.80 -6.26
C MET A 176 -5.12 -8.82 -5.78
N TYR A 177 -6.17 -9.03 -6.57
CA TYR A 177 -7.20 -10.03 -6.31
C TYR A 177 -6.62 -11.43 -6.31
N ALA A 178 -5.90 -11.80 -7.38
CA ALA A 178 -5.27 -13.12 -7.51
C ALA A 178 -4.30 -13.40 -6.35
N LEU A 179 -3.43 -12.42 -6.03
CA LEU A 179 -2.46 -12.57 -4.94
C LEU A 179 -3.13 -12.65 -3.57
N THR A 180 -4.10 -11.78 -3.27
CA THR A 180 -4.74 -11.76 -1.95
C THR A 180 -5.59 -13.01 -1.73
N LEU A 181 -6.28 -13.54 -2.75
CA LEU A 181 -7.00 -14.80 -2.65
C LEU A 181 -6.06 -15.99 -2.48
N PHE A 182 -4.92 -16.00 -3.17
CA PHE A 182 -3.89 -17.02 -2.97
C PHE A 182 -3.37 -17.00 -1.53
N LEU A 183 -3.07 -15.82 -0.98
CA LEU A 183 -2.66 -15.67 0.42
C LEU A 183 -3.75 -16.09 1.39
N ALA A 184 -5.01 -15.75 1.11
CA ALA A 184 -6.15 -16.14 1.93
C ALA A 184 -6.30 -17.67 2.00
N LYS A 185 -6.19 -18.36 0.86
CA LYS A 185 -6.28 -19.82 0.76
C LYS A 185 -5.13 -20.54 1.48
N ASN A 186 -3.93 -19.94 1.48
CA ASN A 186 -2.72 -20.55 2.04
C ASN A 186 -2.31 -19.95 3.39
N ARG A 187 -3.16 -19.13 4.03
CA ARG A 187 -2.81 -18.38 5.25
C ARG A 187 -2.32 -19.29 6.38
N SER A 188 -2.98 -20.41 6.62
CA SER A 188 -2.60 -21.38 7.66
C SER A 188 -1.25 -22.06 7.39
N ARG A 189 -0.85 -22.17 6.13
CA ARG A 189 0.46 -22.72 5.73
C ARG A 189 1.56 -21.66 5.83
N ILE A 190 1.25 -20.41 5.48
CA ILE A 190 2.20 -19.29 5.47
C ILE A 190 2.49 -18.81 6.90
N LEU A 191 1.48 -18.80 7.75
CA LEU A 191 1.55 -18.32 9.14
C LEU A 191 1.06 -19.38 10.12
N PRO A 192 1.74 -20.51 10.27
CA PRO A 192 1.35 -21.53 11.23
C PRO A 192 1.47 -20.98 12.65
N GLY A 193 0.34 -20.91 13.38
CA GLY A 193 0.28 -20.48 14.78
C GLY A 193 0.23 -18.95 15.01
N LEU A 194 -0.19 -18.16 14.01
CA LEU A 194 -0.51 -16.73 14.15
C LEU A 194 -2.00 -16.44 13.95
#